data_e560f6da2f2ba8512824e41cd53f79fa
#
_entry.id   e560f6da2f2ba8512824e41cd53f79fa
#
_cell.length_a   1.000
_cell.length_b   1.000
_cell.length_c   1.000
_cell.angle_alpha   90.00
_cell.angle_beta   90.00
_cell.angle_gamma   90.00
#
_symmetry.space_group_name_H-M   'P 1'
#
loop_
_entity.id
_entity.type
_entity.pdbx_description
1 polymer ?
#
loop_
_entity_poly.entity_id
_entity_poly.type
_entity_poly.pdbx_seq_one_letter_code
_entity_poly.pdbx_strand_id
1 'polypeptide(L)'
;MIDSLFIVIILLIVLAAGFSAYKTRAIEQAYPNIGELTDIGGYRLNAVHLPRPATADLPALVFIHGASGNLRDQFEAFAAPLSGRAEMLFVDRPGHGYSERGPAENAVPSGQADAIAKLMDKRGIKSAIIVGHSFGGAIAAAFGMRHPEKTKGLLFLAPATHPWPGGIDWYYTLAALPVLGWLFTQILVIPLGLRRVESGTLSIFRPNERPADYIMKTAPELVLRPQTFRNNAIDVVNLFAYVSAHAPRYSEIKAPTVIITGDSDDIVLEELHSRGLARDIPGAELVTIRNLGHKPDYVTTDVAIAAMERLAGQPRDLQVLAAQAEIRISDLGSEVSTRQPSSQAMTTS
;
A
#
# COMPACT_ATOMS: atom_id res chain seq x y z
N MET A 1 -13.35 -35.07 33.00
CA MET A 1 -12.14 -34.83 32.18
C MET A 1 -12.45 -34.04 30.90
N ILE A 2 -13.41 -34.46 30.06
CA ILE A 2 -13.78 -33.75 28.84
C ILE A 2 -14.35 -32.36 29.14
N ASP A 3 -15.22 -32.24 30.14
CA ASP A 3 -15.82 -30.96 30.56
C ASP A 3 -14.78 -29.96 31.08
N SER A 4 -13.77 -30.45 31.82
CA SER A 4 -12.70 -29.60 32.34
C SER A 4 -11.81 -29.09 31.21
N LEU A 5 -11.50 -29.92 30.21
CA LEU A 5 -10.72 -29.51 29.02
C LEU A 5 -11.48 -28.45 28.20
N PHE A 6 -12.77 -28.66 28.01
CA PHE A 6 -13.64 -27.73 27.28
C PHE A 6 -13.70 -26.34 27.96
N ILE A 7 -13.85 -26.32 29.29
CA ILE A 7 -13.84 -25.09 30.09
C ILE A 7 -12.49 -24.36 29.94
N VAL A 8 -11.36 -25.09 30.01
CA VAL A 8 -10.04 -24.48 29.84
C VAL A 8 -9.87 -23.87 28.45
N ILE A 9 -10.32 -24.56 27.41
CA ILE A 9 -10.26 -24.04 26.03
C ILE A 9 -11.08 -22.73 25.90
N ILE A 10 -12.31 -22.70 26.43
CA ILE A 10 -13.14 -21.50 26.40
C ILE A 10 -12.45 -20.35 27.15
N LEU A 11 -11.89 -20.62 28.31
CA LEU A 11 -11.18 -19.61 29.10
C LEU A 11 -9.99 -19.04 28.32
N LEU A 12 -9.19 -19.88 27.65
CA LEU A 12 -8.07 -19.43 26.82
C LEU A 12 -8.54 -18.56 25.64
N ILE A 13 -9.64 -18.93 24.99
CA ILE A 13 -10.25 -18.13 23.90
C ILE A 13 -10.68 -16.76 24.42
N VAL A 14 -11.37 -16.71 25.55
CA VAL A 14 -11.84 -15.45 26.17
C VAL A 14 -10.65 -14.57 26.57
N LEU A 15 -9.61 -15.15 27.18
CA LEU A 15 -8.40 -14.41 27.55
C LEU A 15 -7.66 -13.86 26.32
N ALA A 16 -7.54 -14.66 25.25
CA ALA A 16 -6.90 -14.23 24.03
C ALA A 16 -7.70 -13.12 23.32
N ALA A 17 -9.01 -13.23 23.27
CA ALA A 17 -9.88 -12.18 22.72
C ALA A 17 -9.82 -10.89 23.57
N GLY A 18 -9.82 -11.03 24.91
CA GLY A 18 -9.62 -9.91 25.83
C GLY A 18 -8.28 -9.21 25.64
N PHE A 19 -7.20 -9.98 25.48
CA PHE A 19 -5.88 -9.46 25.14
C PHE A 19 -5.88 -8.72 23.81
N SER A 20 -6.51 -9.29 22.77
CA SER A 20 -6.62 -8.64 21.47
C SER A 20 -7.41 -7.32 21.54
N ALA A 21 -8.50 -7.29 22.28
CA ALA A 21 -9.28 -6.06 22.50
C ALA A 21 -8.48 -4.99 23.25
N TYR A 22 -7.75 -5.39 24.30
CA TYR A 22 -6.85 -4.48 25.03
C TYR A 22 -5.76 -3.92 24.12
N LYS A 23 -5.08 -4.78 23.36
CA LYS A 23 -4.02 -4.36 22.44
C LYS A 23 -4.53 -3.50 21.28
N THR A 24 -5.73 -3.77 20.76
CA THR A 24 -6.39 -2.90 19.77
C THR A 24 -6.50 -1.47 20.29
N ARG A 25 -7.00 -1.29 21.52
CA ARG A 25 -7.09 0.05 22.15
C ARG A 25 -5.71 0.69 22.35
N ALA A 26 -4.71 -0.09 22.76
CA ALA A 26 -3.36 0.39 22.94
C ALA A 26 -2.73 0.86 21.61
N ILE A 27 -2.95 0.12 20.51
CA ILE A 27 -2.52 0.51 19.15
C ILE A 27 -3.21 1.82 18.73
N GLU A 28 -4.53 1.95 18.94
CA GLU A 28 -5.28 3.16 18.61
C GLU A 28 -4.85 4.37 19.44
N GLN A 29 -4.46 4.18 20.69
CA GLN A 29 -3.90 5.24 21.54
C GLN A 29 -2.48 5.64 21.10
N ALA A 30 -1.66 4.68 20.69
CA ALA A 30 -0.30 4.95 20.20
C ALA A 30 -0.32 5.66 18.82
N TYR A 31 -1.29 5.31 17.99
CA TYR A 31 -1.42 5.83 16.62
C TYR A 31 -2.82 6.42 16.38
N PRO A 32 -3.15 7.57 16.99
CA PRO A 32 -4.46 8.19 16.82
C PRO A 32 -4.70 8.58 15.36
N ASN A 33 -5.97 8.75 14.99
CA ASN A 33 -6.33 9.20 13.65
C ASN A 33 -5.71 10.58 13.37
N ILE A 34 -5.03 10.72 12.22
CA ILE A 34 -4.47 11.98 11.73
C ILE A 34 -5.30 12.60 10.60
N GLY A 35 -6.30 11.88 10.12
CA GLY A 35 -7.18 12.33 9.05
C GLY A 35 -8.56 12.74 9.56
N GLU A 36 -9.45 12.99 8.62
CA GLU A 36 -10.83 13.36 8.85
C GLU A 36 -11.77 12.33 8.21
N LEU A 37 -12.77 11.88 8.97
CA LEU A 37 -13.81 10.98 8.49
C LEU A 37 -14.86 11.75 7.69
N THR A 38 -15.03 11.40 6.42
CA THR A 38 -16.00 12.00 5.50
C THR A 38 -17.07 10.98 5.13
N ASP A 39 -18.34 11.31 5.35
CA ASP A 39 -19.47 10.49 4.87
C ASP A 39 -19.58 10.59 3.34
N ILE A 40 -19.46 9.43 2.69
CA ILE A 40 -19.52 9.31 1.22
C ILE A 40 -20.83 8.65 0.71
N GLY A 41 -21.81 8.56 1.59
CA GLY A 41 -23.12 7.97 1.31
C GLY A 41 -23.38 6.70 2.11
N GLY A 42 -23.53 6.86 3.44
CA GLY A 42 -23.91 5.81 4.37
C GLY A 42 -22.74 5.09 5.06
N TYR A 43 -21.51 5.45 4.76
CA TYR A 43 -20.29 5.05 5.47
C TYR A 43 -19.19 6.10 5.28
N ARG A 44 -18.17 6.07 6.15
CA ARG A 44 -17.17 7.12 6.21
C ARG A 44 -15.79 6.63 5.78
N LEU A 45 -15.13 7.41 4.94
CA LEU A 45 -13.71 7.24 4.65
C LEU A 45 -12.87 8.25 5.40
N ASN A 46 -11.76 7.77 5.92
CA ASN A 46 -10.73 8.59 6.54
C ASN A 46 -9.71 9.07 5.51
N ALA A 47 -9.39 10.34 5.54
CA ALA A 47 -8.36 10.89 4.68
C ALA A 47 -7.67 12.10 5.32
N VAL A 48 -6.40 12.29 4.99
CA VAL A 48 -5.71 13.57 5.18
C VAL A 48 -5.84 14.35 3.88
N HIS A 49 -6.48 15.52 3.95
CA HIS A 49 -6.62 16.43 2.83
C HIS A 49 -5.78 17.69 3.08
N LEU A 50 -4.75 17.87 2.28
CA LEU A 50 -3.95 19.09 2.24
C LEU A 50 -4.47 19.94 1.08
N PRO A 51 -5.12 21.09 1.37
CA PRO A 51 -5.79 21.87 0.35
C PRO A 51 -4.80 22.52 -0.63
N ARG A 52 -5.29 22.91 -1.82
CA ARG A 52 -4.47 23.50 -2.87
C ARG A 52 -3.75 24.75 -2.40
N PRO A 53 -2.41 24.76 -2.34
CA PRO A 53 -1.66 25.97 -2.00
C PRO A 53 -1.67 26.96 -3.16
N ALA A 54 -1.50 28.25 -2.84
CA ALA A 54 -1.41 29.30 -3.86
C ALA A 54 -0.22 29.12 -4.83
N THR A 55 0.84 28.45 -4.37
CA THR A 55 2.06 28.19 -5.13
C THR A 55 2.01 26.88 -5.94
N ALA A 56 0.86 26.19 -5.96
CA ALA A 56 0.76 24.87 -6.58
C ALA A 56 1.12 24.90 -8.07
N ASP A 57 2.16 24.15 -8.41
CA ASP A 57 2.64 23.89 -9.78
C ASP A 57 2.21 22.51 -10.31
N LEU A 58 1.63 21.66 -9.45
CA LEU A 58 1.10 20.35 -9.79
C LEU A 58 -0.43 20.32 -9.70
N PRO A 59 -1.09 19.43 -10.44
CA PRO A 59 -2.51 19.13 -10.23
C PRO A 59 -2.74 18.48 -8.86
N ALA A 60 -4.00 18.27 -8.49
CA ALA A 60 -4.32 17.49 -7.30
C ALA A 60 -3.76 16.06 -7.42
N LEU A 61 -3.30 15.51 -6.29
CA LEU A 61 -2.74 14.18 -6.16
C LEU A 61 -3.59 13.36 -5.17
N VAL A 62 -3.95 12.14 -5.53
CA VAL A 62 -4.67 11.20 -4.67
C VAL A 62 -3.80 9.97 -4.45
N PHE A 63 -3.50 9.65 -3.20
CA PHE A 63 -2.59 8.59 -2.81
C PHE A 63 -3.35 7.39 -2.24
N ILE A 64 -3.10 6.19 -2.78
CA ILE A 64 -3.76 4.93 -2.46
C ILE A 64 -2.73 3.91 -2.01
N HIS A 65 -2.74 3.58 -0.72
CA HIS A 65 -1.77 2.66 -0.11
C HIS A 65 -1.97 1.19 -0.54
N GLY A 66 -0.94 0.37 -0.30
CA GLY A 66 -0.92 -1.06 -0.58
C GLY A 66 -1.72 -1.92 0.40
N ALA A 67 -1.63 -3.25 0.23
CA ALA A 67 -2.13 -4.20 1.22
C ALA A 67 -1.40 -4.02 2.55
N SER A 68 -2.08 -4.33 3.65
CA SER A 68 -1.55 -4.22 5.03
C SER A 68 -1.06 -2.82 5.43
N GLY A 69 -1.31 -1.80 4.60
CA GLY A 69 -0.95 -0.41 4.85
C GLY A 69 -2.11 0.44 5.38
N ASN A 70 -1.82 1.72 5.52
CA ASN A 70 -2.77 2.79 5.81
C ASN A 70 -2.26 4.10 5.18
N LEU A 71 -3.03 5.19 5.27
CA LEU A 71 -2.70 6.47 4.63
C LEU A 71 -1.36 7.07 5.08
N ARG A 72 -0.90 6.76 6.31
CA ARG A 72 0.37 7.29 6.84
C ARG A 72 1.57 6.85 6.01
N ASP A 73 1.50 5.66 5.39
CA ASP A 73 2.61 5.13 4.60
C ASP A 73 2.99 6.10 3.48
N GLN A 74 2.06 6.50 2.63
CA GLN A 74 2.34 7.46 1.56
C GLN A 74 2.36 8.92 2.05
N PHE A 75 1.65 9.24 3.14
CA PHE A 75 1.72 10.56 3.75
C PHE A 75 3.15 10.90 4.19
N GLU A 76 3.82 9.99 4.89
CA GLU A 76 5.21 10.18 5.33
C GLU A 76 6.20 10.28 4.16
N ALA A 77 5.95 9.54 3.07
CA ALA A 77 6.81 9.59 1.90
C ALA A 77 6.69 10.90 1.10
N PHE A 78 5.47 11.46 0.98
CA PHE A 78 5.19 12.49 -0.02
C PHE A 78 4.72 13.84 0.52
N ALA A 79 4.13 13.92 1.71
CA ALA A 79 3.53 15.17 2.19
C ALA A 79 4.55 16.29 2.34
N ALA A 80 5.70 16.00 2.95
CA ALA A 80 6.75 17.02 3.16
C ALA A 80 7.46 17.42 1.84
N PRO A 81 7.91 16.48 0.98
CA PRO A 81 8.56 16.83 -0.28
C PRO A 81 7.66 17.58 -1.27
N LEU A 82 6.34 17.34 -1.22
CA LEU A 82 5.35 18.00 -2.11
C LEU A 82 4.66 19.21 -1.45
N SER A 83 5.10 19.61 -0.24
CA SER A 83 4.54 20.74 0.46
C SER A 83 4.64 22.03 -0.38
N GLY A 84 3.54 22.76 -0.47
CA GLY A 84 3.46 23.98 -1.29
C GLY A 84 3.29 23.74 -2.80
N ARG A 85 3.32 22.49 -3.28
CA ARG A 85 3.32 22.16 -4.72
C ARG A 85 2.01 21.59 -5.25
N ALA A 86 1.22 20.92 -4.43
CA ALA A 86 -0.01 20.26 -4.87
C ALA A 86 -1.10 20.30 -3.80
N GLU A 87 -2.36 20.19 -4.23
CA GLU A 87 -3.43 19.68 -3.40
C GLU A 87 -3.25 18.17 -3.26
N MET A 88 -3.28 17.64 -2.03
CA MET A 88 -3.01 16.22 -1.77
C MET A 88 -4.12 15.58 -0.94
N LEU A 89 -4.55 14.39 -1.34
CA LEU A 89 -5.51 13.55 -0.63
C LEU A 89 -4.88 12.17 -0.36
N PHE A 90 -4.55 11.89 0.89
CA PHE A 90 -4.08 10.58 1.35
C PHE A 90 -5.25 9.83 1.94
N VAL A 91 -5.57 8.66 1.42
CA VAL A 91 -6.81 7.95 1.74
C VAL A 91 -6.52 6.64 2.48
N ASP A 92 -7.15 6.42 3.63
CA ASP A 92 -7.33 5.07 4.14
C ASP A 92 -8.35 4.33 3.28
N ARG A 93 -7.93 3.25 2.61
CA ARG A 93 -8.83 2.42 1.79
C ARG A 93 -10.03 1.92 2.62
N PRO A 94 -11.19 1.65 2.02
CA PRO A 94 -12.34 1.09 2.74
C PRO A 94 -11.97 -0.10 3.64
N GLY A 95 -12.24 0.02 4.93
CA GLY A 95 -11.94 -1.01 5.94
C GLY A 95 -10.50 -1.07 6.44
N HIS A 96 -9.65 -0.11 6.04
CA HIS A 96 -8.26 0.02 6.50
C HIS A 96 -8.08 1.30 7.30
N GLY A 97 -6.97 1.39 8.05
CA GLY A 97 -6.68 2.54 8.88
C GLY A 97 -7.90 2.88 9.76
N TYR A 98 -8.46 4.06 9.57
CA TYR A 98 -9.65 4.52 10.28
C TYR A 98 -10.90 4.59 9.40
N SER A 99 -10.84 4.14 8.15
CA SER A 99 -11.98 4.06 7.24
C SER A 99 -12.93 2.92 7.62
N GLU A 100 -14.23 3.18 7.52
CA GLU A 100 -15.25 2.15 7.56
C GLU A 100 -15.20 1.29 6.30
N ARG A 101 -15.62 0.02 6.40
CA ARG A 101 -15.60 -0.90 5.26
C ARG A 101 -16.60 -0.50 4.17
N GLY A 102 -17.78 -0.04 4.57
CA GLY A 102 -18.90 0.19 3.67
C GLY A 102 -19.46 -1.12 3.07
N PRO A 103 -20.10 -1.05 1.90
CA PRO A 103 -20.78 -2.19 1.27
C PRO A 103 -19.80 -3.25 0.74
N ALA A 104 -20.35 -4.44 0.38
CA ALA A 104 -19.57 -5.60 -0.03
C ALA A 104 -18.72 -5.37 -1.30
N GLU A 105 -19.16 -4.49 -2.17
CA GLU A 105 -18.46 -4.08 -3.40
C GLU A 105 -17.06 -3.51 -3.11
N ASN A 106 -16.85 -2.96 -1.92
CA ASN A 106 -15.53 -2.47 -1.49
C ASN A 106 -14.52 -3.61 -1.22
N ALA A 107 -14.92 -4.88 -1.34
CA ALA A 107 -14.02 -6.02 -1.24
C ALA A 107 -13.14 -6.23 -2.48
N VAL A 108 -13.31 -5.43 -3.53
CA VAL A 108 -12.54 -5.49 -4.77
C VAL A 108 -12.11 -4.09 -5.22
N PRO A 109 -11.06 -3.99 -6.05
CA PRO A 109 -10.49 -2.71 -6.48
C PRO A 109 -11.50 -1.72 -7.11
N SER A 110 -12.47 -2.20 -7.89
CA SER A 110 -13.49 -1.33 -8.51
C SER A 110 -14.37 -0.62 -7.49
N GLY A 111 -14.87 -1.31 -6.47
CA GLY A 111 -15.67 -0.70 -5.41
C GLY A 111 -14.87 0.32 -4.59
N GLN A 112 -13.59 0.01 -4.32
CA GLN A 112 -12.69 0.95 -3.65
C GLN A 112 -12.39 2.19 -4.52
N ALA A 113 -12.25 2.03 -5.83
CA ALA A 113 -12.12 3.15 -6.77
C ALA A 113 -13.36 4.06 -6.76
N ASP A 114 -14.55 3.47 -6.79
CA ASP A 114 -15.83 4.21 -6.70
C ASP A 114 -15.96 4.96 -5.35
N ALA A 115 -15.53 4.35 -4.27
CA ALA A 115 -15.51 4.98 -2.95
C ALA A 115 -14.58 6.20 -2.90
N ILE A 116 -13.38 6.08 -3.49
CA ILE A 116 -12.40 7.18 -3.58
C ILE A 116 -12.93 8.30 -4.48
N ALA A 117 -13.58 7.97 -5.61
CA ALA A 117 -14.19 8.98 -6.48
C ALA A 117 -15.28 9.79 -5.76
N LYS A 118 -16.12 9.13 -4.94
CA LYS A 118 -17.10 9.81 -4.09
C LYS A 118 -16.44 10.69 -3.04
N LEU A 119 -15.33 10.23 -2.43
CA LEU A 119 -14.56 11.05 -1.48
C LEU A 119 -13.98 12.29 -2.14
N MET A 120 -13.43 12.17 -3.36
CA MET A 120 -12.96 13.32 -4.15
C MET A 120 -14.09 14.33 -4.38
N ASP A 121 -15.29 13.88 -4.73
CA ASP A 121 -16.47 14.77 -4.90
C ASP A 121 -16.81 15.51 -3.61
N LYS A 122 -16.80 14.82 -2.47
CA LYS A 122 -17.05 15.42 -1.14
C LYS A 122 -15.98 16.45 -0.74
N ARG A 123 -14.76 16.28 -1.23
CA ARG A 123 -13.63 17.20 -0.99
C ARG A 123 -13.47 18.27 -2.08
N GLY A 124 -14.35 18.27 -3.09
CA GLY A 124 -14.32 19.25 -4.18
C GLY A 124 -13.20 19.03 -5.20
N ILE A 125 -12.53 17.87 -5.19
CA ILE A 125 -11.45 17.52 -6.10
C ILE A 125 -12.07 16.96 -7.38
N LYS A 126 -12.09 17.77 -8.45
CA LYS A 126 -12.71 17.41 -9.73
C LYS A 126 -11.93 16.34 -10.48
N SER A 127 -10.60 16.46 -10.49
CA SER A 127 -9.71 15.50 -11.16
C SER A 127 -8.31 15.57 -10.54
N ALA A 128 -7.57 14.45 -10.58
CA ALA A 128 -6.26 14.32 -9.95
C ALA A 128 -5.35 13.35 -10.73
N ILE A 129 -4.05 13.39 -10.45
CA ILE A 129 -3.16 12.26 -10.69
C ILE A 129 -3.40 11.25 -9.56
N ILE A 130 -3.70 10.01 -9.92
CA ILE A 130 -3.96 8.93 -8.99
C ILE A 130 -2.67 8.13 -8.80
N VAL A 131 -2.17 8.09 -7.57
CA VAL A 131 -0.93 7.40 -7.20
C VAL A 131 -1.27 6.13 -6.43
N GLY A 132 -0.96 4.98 -6.99
CA GLY A 132 -1.27 3.68 -6.37
C GLY A 132 -0.03 2.86 -6.12
N HIS A 133 0.21 2.47 -4.86
CA HIS A 133 1.29 1.57 -4.48
C HIS A 133 0.77 0.14 -4.30
N SER A 134 1.47 -0.86 -4.84
CA SER A 134 1.18 -2.28 -4.63
C SER A 134 -0.30 -2.62 -4.93
N PHE A 135 -1.08 -3.11 -3.98
CA PHE A 135 -2.53 -3.31 -4.11
C PHE A 135 -3.26 -2.03 -4.57
N GLY A 136 -2.83 -0.86 -4.10
CA GLY A 136 -3.35 0.44 -4.54
C GLY A 136 -3.20 0.66 -6.04
N GLY A 137 -2.25 -0.02 -6.69
CA GLY A 137 -2.10 -0.03 -8.15
C GLY A 137 -3.30 -0.66 -8.85
N ALA A 138 -3.84 -1.78 -8.36
CA ALA A 138 -5.07 -2.37 -8.92
C ALA A 138 -6.28 -1.42 -8.78
N ILE A 139 -6.32 -0.65 -7.68
CA ILE A 139 -7.37 0.36 -7.47
C ILE A 139 -7.16 1.54 -8.43
N ALA A 140 -5.93 2.01 -8.62
CA ALA A 140 -5.62 3.09 -9.57
C ALA A 140 -5.97 2.68 -11.01
N ALA A 141 -5.68 1.44 -11.41
CA ALA A 141 -6.11 0.93 -12.73
C ALA A 141 -7.64 0.88 -12.86
N ALA A 142 -8.34 0.39 -11.84
CA ALA A 142 -9.80 0.42 -11.78
C ALA A 142 -10.34 1.85 -11.86
N PHE A 143 -9.71 2.79 -11.16
CA PHE A 143 -10.08 4.21 -11.17
C PHE A 143 -9.94 4.82 -12.57
N GLY A 144 -8.82 4.57 -13.25
CA GLY A 144 -8.58 5.06 -14.61
C GLY A 144 -9.58 4.54 -15.64
N MET A 145 -10.06 3.29 -15.49
CA MET A 145 -11.10 2.72 -16.35
C MET A 145 -12.51 3.25 -16.05
N ARG A 146 -12.83 3.48 -14.77
CA ARG A 146 -14.21 3.78 -14.32
C ARG A 146 -14.51 5.27 -14.20
N HIS A 147 -13.48 6.07 -13.95
CA HIS A 147 -13.58 7.51 -13.71
C HIS A 147 -12.57 8.28 -14.59
N PRO A 148 -12.59 8.08 -15.93
CA PRO A 148 -11.61 8.73 -16.82
C PRO A 148 -11.69 10.26 -16.74
N GLU A 149 -12.87 10.83 -16.48
CA GLU A 149 -13.09 12.27 -16.33
C GLU A 149 -12.42 12.86 -15.05
N LYS A 150 -12.18 12.01 -14.04
CA LYS A 150 -11.50 12.39 -12.81
C LYS A 150 -10.00 12.08 -12.84
N THR A 151 -9.51 11.39 -13.88
CA THR A 151 -8.14 10.88 -13.98
C THR A 151 -7.30 11.78 -14.89
N LYS A 152 -6.47 12.64 -14.32
CA LYS A 152 -5.49 13.44 -15.07
C LYS A 152 -4.27 12.64 -15.47
N GLY A 153 -3.90 11.66 -14.70
CA GLY A 153 -2.78 10.76 -14.92
C GLY A 153 -2.78 9.64 -13.89
N LEU A 154 -2.05 8.59 -14.17
CA LEU A 154 -1.87 7.44 -13.29
C LEU A 154 -0.38 7.25 -13.00
N LEU A 155 -0.03 7.22 -11.73
CA LEU A 155 1.30 6.82 -11.26
C LEU A 155 1.19 5.51 -10.50
N PHE A 156 1.85 4.49 -11.02
CA PHE A 156 1.92 3.19 -10.41
C PHE A 156 3.29 2.99 -9.75
N LEU A 157 3.29 2.58 -8.49
CA LEU A 157 4.48 2.29 -7.69
C LEU A 157 4.45 0.81 -7.30
N ALA A 158 5.29 -0.01 -7.92
CA ALA A 158 5.34 -1.47 -7.72
C ALA A 158 3.94 -2.12 -7.72
N PRO A 159 3.11 -1.95 -8.77
CA PRO A 159 1.67 -2.22 -8.74
C PRO A 159 1.33 -3.71 -8.88
N ALA A 160 0.38 -4.22 -8.08
CA ALA A 160 -0.16 -5.58 -8.19
C ALA A 160 -1.40 -5.61 -9.12
N THR A 161 -1.19 -5.76 -10.43
CA THR A 161 -2.22 -5.52 -11.46
C THR A 161 -2.53 -6.72 -12.36
N HIS A 162 -1.74 -7.78 -12.34
CA HIS A 162 -1.90 -8.93 -13.22
C HIS A 162 -1.99 -10.23 -12.42
N PRO A 163 -2.55 -11.32 -12.99
CA PRO A 163 -2.51 -12.62 -12.35
C PRO A 163 -1.06 -13.11 -12.22
N TRP A 164 -0.75 -13.78 -11.11
CA TRP A 164 0.57 -14.30 -10.78
C TRP A 164 0.53 -15.80 -10.46
N PRO A 165 1.60 -16.57 -10.71
CA PRO A 165 1.71 -17.95 -10.29
C PRO A 165 1.91 -18.04 -8.77
N GLY A 166 1.54 -19.19 -8.20
CA GLY A 166 1.62 -19.42 -6.77
C GLY A 166 0.30 -19.09 -6.08
N GLY A 167 0.34 -18.62 -4.90
CA GLY A 167 -0.83 -18.31 -4.09
C GLY A 167 -0.61 -17.06 -3.27
N ILE A 168 -1.39 -16.97 -2.22
CA ILE A 168 -1.22 -15.99 -1.16
C ILE A 168 -0.91 -16.75 0.14
N ASP A 169 -0.37 -16.08 1.11
CA ASP A 169 -0.12 -16.67 2.42
C ASP A 169 -1.41 -17.24 3.03
N TRP A 170 -1.31 -18.45 3.56
CA TRP A 170 -2.43 -19.25 4.09
C TRP A 170 -3.27 -18.50 5.13
N TYR A 171 -2.66 -17.59 5.90
CA TYR A 171 -3.35 -16.84 6.94
C TYR A 171 -4.35 -15.82 6.36
N TYR A 172 -4.15 -15.31 5.14
CA TYR A 172 -5.15 -14.48 4.47
C TYR A 172 -6.38 -15.30 4.10
N THR A 173 -6.18 -16.50 3.53
CA THR A 173 -7.29 -17.40 3.21
C THR A 173 -8.08 -17.76 4.46
N LEU A 174 -7.40 -18.12 5.56
CA LEU A 174 -8.04 -18.42 6.83
C LEU A 174 -8.82 -17.23 7.39
N ALA A 175 -8.20 -16.04 7.44
CA ALA A 175 -8.81 -14.83 7.99
C ALA A 175 -10.04 -14.36 7.18
N ALA A 176 -10.10 -14.67 5.89
CA ALA A 176 -11.25 -14.33 5.04
C ALA A 176 -12.48 -15.21 5.28
N LEU A 177 -12.33 -16.41 5.87
CA LEU A 177 -13.46 -17.30 6.14
C LEU A 177 -14.48 -16.65 7.10
N PRO A 178 -15.79 -16.94 6.92
CA PRO A 178 -16.83 -16.26 7.72
C PRO A 178 -16.66 -16.41 9.23
N VAL A 179 -16.71 -17.63 9.77
CA VAL A 179 -16.68 -17.91 11.21
C VAL A 179 -15.26 -18.15 11.71
N LEU A 180 -14.54 -19.08 11.07
CA LEU A 180 -13.16 -19.42 11.47
C LEU A 180 -12.22 -18.24 11.32
N GLY A 181 -12.38 -17.43 10.28
CA GLY A 181 -11.58 -16.23 10.07
C GLY A 181 -11.88 -15.16 11.13
N TRP A 182 -13.13 -14.98 11.51
CA TRP A 182 -13.46 -14.08 12.60
C TRP A 182 -12.79 -14.53 13.91
N LEU A 183 -12.90 -15.80 14.29
CA LEU A 183 -12.24 -16.36 15.48
C LEU A 183 -10.72 -16.18 15.41
N PHE A 184 -10.11 -16.54 14.28
CA PHE A 184 -8.67 -16.41 14.04
C PHE A 184 -8.20 -14.97 14.25
N THR A 185 -8.92 -14.00 13.70
CA THR A 185 -8.54 -12.59 13.83
C THR A 185 -8.71 -12.05 15.25
N GLN A 186 -9.74 -12.50 15.99
CA GLN A 186 -9.94 -12.08 17.38
C GLN A 186 -8.90 -12.67 18.35
N ILE A 187 -8.34 -13.85 18.04
CA ILE A 187 -7.53 -14.60 19.00
C ILE A 187 -6.03 -14.54 18.65
N LEU A 188 -5.66 -14.71 17.38
CA LEU A 188 -4.28 -15.01 16.99
C LEU A 188 -3.57 -13.88 16.25
N VAL A 189 -4.29 -13.03 15.53
CA VAL A 189 -3.65 -12.02 14.67
C VAL A 189 -2.78 -11.05 15.45
N ILE A 190 -3.29 -10.47 16.53
CA ILE A 190 -2.49 -9.52 17.32
C ILE A 190 -1.26 -10.17 17.98
N PRO A 191 -1.38 -11.25 18.76
CA PRO A 191 -0.22 -11.82 19.43
C PRO A 191 0.86 -12.36 18.49
N LEU A 192 0.47 -12.88 17.32
CA LEU A 192 1.41 -13.36 16.31
C LEU A 192 1.93 -12.21 15.43
N GLY A 193 1.07 -11.29 15.04
CA GLY A 193 1.40 -10.18 14.16
C GLY A 193 2.38 -9.20 14.79
N LEU A 194 2.19 -8.83 16.06
CA LEU A 194 3.12 -7.92 16.76
C LEU A 194 4.56 -8.42 16.76
N ARG A 195 4.79 -9.74 16.81
CA ARG A 195 6.12 -10.34 16.72
C ARG A 195 6.73 -10.28 15.32
N ARG A 196 5.90 -10.02 14.31
CA ARG A 196 6.30 -10.00 12.89
C ARG A 196 6.36 -8.60 12.28
N VAL A 197 5.93 -7.56 12.99
CA VAL A 197 5.95 -6.18 12.46
C VAL A 197 7.35 -5.78 12.01
N GLU A 198 8.35 -6.01 12.87
CA GLU A 198 9.75 -5.66 12.56
C GLU A 198 10.26 -6.41 11.32
N SER A 199 10.21 -7.74 11.33
CA SER A 199 10.69 -8.56 10.21
C SER A 199 9.87 -8.37 8.94
N GLY A 200 8.55 -8.22 9.07
CA GLY A 200 7.66 -7.98 7.93
C GLY A 200 7.92 -6.65 7.26
N THR A 201 8.10 -5.57 8.05
CA THR A 201 8.43 -4.26 7.48
C THR A 201 9.86 -4.21 6.91
N LEU A 202 10.81 -4.95 7.45
CA LEU A 202 12.14 -5.10 6.83
C LEU A 202 12.05 -5.83 5.49
N SER A 203 11.22 -6.87 5.38
CA SER A 203 11.13 -7.65 4.13
C SER A 203 10.58 -6.85 2.96
N ILE A 204 9.64 -5.91 3.18
CA ILE A 204 9.07 -5.11 2.09
C ILE A 204 10.06 -4.08 1.50
N PHE A 205 11.15 -3.77 2.20
CA PHE A 205 12.19 -2.89 1.69
C PHE A 205 13.32 -3.63 0.97
N ARG A 206 13.45 -4.95 1.15
CA ARG A 206 14.56 -5.71 0.54
C ARG A 206 14.64 -5.50 -0.97
N PRO A 207 15.86 -5.34 -1.52
CA PRO A 207 17.16 -5.38 -0.86
C PRO A 207 17.58 -4.05 -0.18
N ASN A 208 16.74 -3.03 -0.22
CA ASN A 208 17.04 -1.68 0.28
C ASN A 208 16.86 -1.59 1.81
N GLU A 209 17.38 -0.52 2.40
CA GLU A 209 17.23 -0.25 3.82
C GLU A 209 15.86 0.39 4.12
N ARG A 210 15.23 -0.08 5.18
CA ARG A 210 14.03 0.55 5.74
C ARG A 210 14.43 1.73 6.61
N PRO A 211 13.81 2.92 6.48
CA PRO A 211 14.03 4.03 7.42
C PRO A 211 13.83 3.61 8.87
N ALA A 212 14.72 4.04 9.77
CA ALA A 212 14.70 3.61 11.17
C ALA A 212 13.40 3.97 11.90
N ASP A 213 12.78 5.09 11.53
CA ASP A 213 11.55 5.62 12.12
C ASP A 213 10.27 5.15 11.39
N TYR A 214 10.40 4.29 10.36
CA TYR A 214 9.30 3.85 9.50
C TYR A 214 8.12 3.28 10.30
N ILE A 215 8.35 2.34 11.22
CA ILE A 215 7.26 1.73 12.01
C ILE A 215 6.52 2.78 12.83
N MET A 216 7.27 3.64 13.52
CA MET A 216 6.69 4.67 14.38
C MET A 216 5.84 5.67 13.58
N LYS A 217 6.28 6.04 12.37
CA LYS A 217 5.60 7.02 11.53
C LYS A 217 4.41 6.43 10.77
N THR A 218 4.57 5.23 10.23
CA THR A 218 3.57 4.63 9.34
C THR A 218 2.53 3.77 10.05
N ALA A 219 2.76 3.44 11.35
CA ALA A 219 1.82 2.68 12.17
C ALA A 219 1.34 1.36 11.52
N PRO A 220 2.23 0.45 11.09
CA PRO A 220 1.82 -0.79 10.43
C PRO A 220 1.01 -1.70 11.36
N GLU A 221 1.11 -1.53 12.69
CA GLU A 221 0.31 -2.26 13.67
C GLU A 221 -1.21 -2.02 13.53
N LEU A 222 -1.63 -0.91 12.91
CA LEU A 222 -3.05 -0.65 12.66
C LEU A 222 -3.73 -1.75 11.84
N VAL A 223 -3.00 -2.46 10.98
CA VAL A 223 -3.55 -3.60 10.24
C VAL A 223 -3.87 -4.80 11.13
N LEU A 224 -3.18 -4.94 12.28
CA LEU A 224 -3.35 -6.09 13.17
C LEU A 224 -4.66 -6.04 13.96
N ARG A 225 -5.37 -4.92 13.98
CA ARG A 225 -6.71 -4.86 14.57
C ARG A 225 -7.61 -5.88 13.88
N PRO A 226 -8.37 -6.70 14.63
CA PRO A 226 -9.05 -7.88 14.09
C PRO A 226 -9.90 -7.59 12.85
N GLN A 227 -10.69 -6.53 12.88
CA GLN A 227 -11.55 -6.17 11.76
C GLN A 227 -10.75 -5.66 10.56
N THR A 228 -9.70 -4.86 10.79
CA THR A 228 -8.84 -4.34 9.73
C THR A 228 -8.08 -5.46 9.05
N PHE A 229 -7.52 -6.40 9.82
CA PHE A 229 -6.83 -7.56 9.28
C PHE A 229 -7.76 -8.43 8.42
N ARG A 230 -8.99 -8.66 8.91
CA ARG A 230 -10.00 -9.41 8.17
C ARG A 230 -10.37 -8.73 6.85
N ASN A 231 -10.57 -7.42 6.85
CA ASN A 231 -10.85 -6.66 5.64
C ASN A 231 -9.69 -6.75 4.64
N ASN A 232 -8.47 -6.59 5.12
CA ASN A 232 -7.27 -6.74 4.30
C ASN A 232 -7.15 -8.16 3.71
N ALA A 233 -7.44 -9.19 4.50
CA ALA A 233 -7.41 -10.57 4.05
C ALA A 233 -8.44 -10.84 2.94
N ILE A 234 -9.67 -10.34 3.10
CA ILE A 234 -10.73 -10.43 2.08
C ILE A 234 -10.29 -9.74 0.78
N ASP A 235 -9.70 -8.54 0.88
CA ASP A 235 -9.19 -7.81 -0.29
C ASP A 235 -8.13 -8.62 -1.03
N VAL A 236 -7.14 -9.16 -0.31
CA VAL A 236 -6.02 -9.93 -0.89
C VAL A 236 -6.52 -11.22 -1.55
N VAL A 237 -7.45 -11.94 -0.89
CA VAL A 237 -8.06 -13.17 -1.47
C VAL A 237 -8.79 -12.87 -2.77
N ASN A 238 -9.49 -11.74 -2.86
CA ASN A 238 -10.27 -11.37 -4.04
C ASN A 238 -9.40 -10.81 -5.18
N LEU A 239 -8.17 -10.37 -4.90
CA LEU A 239 -7.35 -9.65 -5.87
C LEU A 239 -7.04 -10.49 -7.10
N PHE A 240 -6.63 -11.75 -6.93
CA PHE A 240 -6.26 -12.61 -8.06
C PHE A 240 -7.40 -12.76 -9.08
N ALA A 241 -8.59 -13.10 -8.61
CA ALA A 241 -9.76 -13.24 -9.47
C ALA A 241 -10.12 -11.90 -10.14
N TYR A 242 -10.01 -10.80 -9.39
CA TYR A 242 -10.28 -9.47 -9.90
C TYR A 242 -9.33 -9.08 -11.05
N VAL A 243 -8.01 -9.18 -10.84
CA VAL A 243 -7.03 -8.78 -11.87
C VAL A 243 -7.07 -9.72 -13.06
N SER A 244 -7.36 -11.02 -12.88
CA SER A 244 -7.55 -11.98 -13.97
C SER A 244 -8.69 -11.57 -14.91
N ALA A 245 -9.78 -11.04 -14.34
CA ALA A 245 -10.94 -10.60 -15.11
C ALA A 245 -10.74 -9.21 -15.76
N HIS A 246 -9.92 -8.34 -15.16
CA HIS A 246 -9.85 -6.93 -15.55
C HIS A 246 -8.56 -6.54 -16.29
N ALA A 247 -7.45 -7.28 -16.13
CA ALA A 247 -6.20 -6.99 -16.85
C ALA A 247 -6.39 -6.92 -18.38
N PRO A 248 -7.21 -7.78 -19.04
CA PRO A 248 -7.46 -7.66 -20.47
C PRO A 248 -8.12 -6.34 -20.91
N ARG A 249 -8.66 -5.57 -19.96
CA ARG A 249 -9.34 -4.30 -20.22
C ARG A 249 -8.45 -3.06 -19.97
N TYR A 250 -7.20 -3.23 -19.57
CA TYR A 250 -6.32 -2.09 -19.29
C TYR A 250 -6.03 -1.24 -20.54
N SER A 251 -6.25 -1.77 -21.74
CA SER A 251 -6.24 -0.97 -22.99
C SER A 251 -7.33 0.11 -23.08
N GLU A 252 -8.35 0.04 -22.19
CA GLU A 252 -9.38 1.07 -22.08
C GLU A 252 -8.88 2.33 -21.34
N ILE A 253 -7.79 2.23 -20.58
CA ILE A 253 -7.17 3.36 -19.87
C ILE A 253 -6.57 4.32 -20.89
N LYS A 254 -7.03 5.58 -20.86
CA LYS A 254 -6.60 6.66 -21.79
C LYS A 254 -5.76 7.73 -21.10
N ALA A 255 -5.74 7.74 -19.77
CA ALA A 255 -4.97 8.73 -19.01
C ALA A 255 -3.46 8.51 -19.20
N PRO A 256 -2.66 9.58 -19.28
CA PRO A 256 -1.21 9.47 -19.24
C PRO A 256 -0.77 8.63 -18.05
N THR A 257 0.14 7.67 -18.28
CA THR A 257 0.48 6.66 -17.29
C THR A 257 1.99 6.52 -17.16
N VAL A 258 2.48 6.52 -15.93
CA VAL A 258 3.87 6.19 -15.56
C VAL A 258 3.85 5.03 -14.55
N ILE A 259 4.75 4.09 -14.73
CA ILE A 259 4.92 2.91 -13.88
C ILE A 259 6.36 2.89 -13.39
N ILE A 260 6.56 2.93 -12.06
CA ILE A 260 7.87 2.79 -11.42
C ILE A 260 7.92 1.46 -10.69
N THR A 261 8.98 0.70 -10.92
CA THR A 261 9.16 -0.63 -10.33
C THR A 261 10.64 -0.92 -10.10
N GLY A 262 10.92 -1.86 -9.21
CA GLY A 262 12.26 -2.38 -8.98
C GLY A 262 12.42 -3.76 -9.62
N ASP A 263 13.61 -4.06 -10.14
CA ASP A 263 13.95 -5.38 -10.67
C ASP A 263 14.20 -6.42 -9.58
N SER A 264 14.34 -5.97 -8.34
CA SER A 264 14.60 -6.81 -7.16
C SER A 264 13.38 -6.90 -6.22
N ASP A 265 12.18 -6.55 -6.71
CA ASP A 265 10.92 -6.72 -6.00
C ASP A 265 10.51 -8.21 -6.02
N ASP A 266 10.64 -8.88 -4.86
CA ASP A 266 10.27 -10.28 -4.66
C ASP A 266 8.82 -10.46 -4.17
N ILE A 267 8.08 -9.37 -3.95
CA ILE A 267 6.69 -9.37 -3.51
C ILE A 267 5.74 -9.23 -4.70
N VAL A 268 6.01 -8.26 -5.58
CA VAL A 268 5.21 -8.01 -6.79
C VAL A 268 6.14 -8.04 -8.00
N LEU A 269 6.22 -9.23 -8.62
CA LEU A 269 7.15 -9.50 -9.70
C LEU A 269 6.97 -8.53 -10.87
N GLU A 270 8.02 -7.76 -11.17
CA GLU A 270 8.05 -6.76 -12.24
C GLU A 270 7.58 -7.33 -13.57
N GLU A 271 8.13 -8.49 -13.96
CA GLU A 271 7.86 -9.16 -15.24
C GLU A 271 6.37 -9.40 -15.49
N LEU A 272 5.61 -9.71 -14.43
CA LEU A 272 4.19 -10.01 -14.55
C LEU A 272 3.34 -8.76 -14.47
N HIS A 273 3.61 -7.92 -13.48
CA HIS A 273 2.72 -6.83 -13.14
C HIS A 273 3.07 -5.53 -13.86
N SER A 274 4.28 -5.03 -13.68
CA SER A 274 4.68 -3.72 -14.22
C SER A 274 4.90 -3.75 -15.73
N ARG A 275 5.60 -4.78 -16.25
CA ARG A 275 5.75 -4.98 -17.71
C ARG A 275 4.43 -5.35 -18.37
N GLY A 276 3.59 -6.16 -17.68
CA GLY A 276 2.24 -6.45 -18.15
C GLY A 276 1.42 -5.18 -18.31
N LEU A 277 1.42 -4.32 -17.29
CA LEU A 277 0.68 -3.06 -17.30
C LEU A 277 1.19 -2.10 -18.39
N ALA A 278 2.51 -1.99 -18.56
CA ALA A 278 3.14 -1.16 -19.60
C ALA A 278 2.80 -1.66 -21.02
N ARG A 279 2.69 -2.98 -21.21
CA ARG A 279 2.24 -3.56 -22.49
C ARG A 279 0.76 -3.27 -22.76
N ASP A 280 -0.08 -3.32 -21.73
CA ASP A 280 -1.53 -3.34 -21.88
C ASP A 280 -2.15 -1.91 -21.86
N ILE A 281 -1.49 -0.92 -21.25
CA ILE A 281 -1.93 0.49 -21.28
C ILE A 281 -1.22 1.21 -22.43
N PRO A 282 -1.96 1.70 -23.46
CA PRO A 282 -1.35 2.39 -24.59
C PRO A 282 -0.57 3.66 -24.16
N GLY A 283 0.70 3.74 -24.51
CA GLY A 283 1.53 4.89 -24.22
C GLY A 283 2.01 5.01 -22.77
N ALA A 284 1.86 3.96 -21.96
CA ALA A 284 2.41 3.93 -20.61
C ALA A 284 3.96 3.96 -20.64
N GLU A 285 4.56 4.82 -19.80
CA GLU A 285 6.00 4.92 -19.60
C GLU A 285 6.44 4.01 -18.44
N LEU A 286 7.26 3.00 -18.71
CA LEU A 286 7.83 2.11 -17.70
C LEU A 286 9.21 2.59 -17.27
N VAL A 287 9.41 2.68 -15.98
CA VAL A 287 10.68 3.04 -15.32
C VAL A 287 11.08 1.90 -14.39
N THR A 288 11.98 1.05 -14.85
CA THR A 288 12.54 -0.03 -14.03
C THR A 288 13.85 0.44 -13.41
N ILE A 289 14.03 0.26 -12.11
CA ILE A 289 15.21 0.68 -11.35
C ILE A 289 15.92 -0.54 -10.79
N ARG A 290 17.20 -0.69 -11.08
CA ARG A 290 18.01 -1.82 -10.63
C ARG A 290 18.25 -1.78 -9.12
N ASN A 291 18.27 -2.97 -8.50
CA ASN A 291 18.44 -3.16 -7.06
C ASN A 291 17.40 -2.45 -6.20
N LEU A 292 16.27 -2.04 -6.78
CA LEU A 292 15.13 -1.50 -6.06
C LEU A 292 14.14 -2.64 -5.73
N GLY A 293 13.68 -2.67 -4.48
CA GLY A 293 12.63 -3.58 -4.00
C GLY A 293 11.22 -2.99 -4.10
N HIS A 294 10.36 -3.41 -3.19
CA HIS A 294 8.91 -3.11 -3.23
C HIS A 294 8.52 -1.69 -2.78
N LYS A 295 9.48 -0.83 -2.40
CA LYS A 295 9.17 0.50 -1.83
C LYS A 295 9.76 1.67 -2.63
N PRO A 296 9.36 1.84 -3.93
CA PRO A 296 9.81 2.99 -4.71
C PRO A 296 9.39 4.33 -4.12
N ASP A 297 8.27 4.39 -3.40
CA ASP A 297 7.77 5.56 -2.69
C ASP A 297 8.75 6.10 -1.63
N TYR A 298 9.60 5.26 -1.05
CA TYR A 298 10.60 5.63 -0.04
C TYR A 298 12.02 5.68 -0.58
N VAL A 299 12.39 4.68 -1.37
CA VAL A 299 13.78 4.52 -1.83
C VAL A 299 14.10 5.48 -2.98
N THR A 300 13.10 5.76 -3.82
CA THR A 300 13.21 6.61 -5.01
C THR A 300 12.10 7.64 -5.08
N THR A 301 11.82 8.29 -3.94
CA THR A 301 10.78 9.34 -3.80
C THR A 301 10.96 10.45 -4.82
N ASP A 302 12.21 10.85 -5.11
CA ASP A 302 12.55 11.85 -6.11
C ASP A 302 12.12 11.45 -7.53
N VAL A 303 12.31 10.18 -7.91
CA VAL A 303 11.85 9.66 -9.21
C VAL A 303 10.32 9.64 -9.27
N ALA A 304 9.65 9.25 -8.18
CA ALA A 304 8.20 9.28 -8.10
C ALA A 304 7.63 10.71 -8.21
N ILE A 305 8.27 11.70 -7.59
CA ILE A 305 7.89 13.11 -7.72
C ILE A 305 8.10 13.60 -9.15
N ALA A 306 9.24 13.27 -9.77
CA ALA A 306 9.49 13.61 -11.17
C ALA A 306 8.47 12.98 -12.13
N ALA A 307 7.98 11.78 -11.81
CA ALA A 307 6.89 11.15 -12.57
C ALA A 307 5.55 11.92 -12.41
N MET A 308 5.24 12.45 -11.22
CA MET A 308 4.09 13.33 -11.03
C MET A 308 4.24 14.63 -11.85
N GLU A 309 5.43 15.21 -11.89
CA GLU A 309 5.76 16.37 -12.71
C GLU A 309 5.62 16.05 -14.22
N ARG A 310 6.11 14.90 -14.64
CA ARG A 310 5.95 14.39 -16.02
C ARG A 310 4.49 14.25 -16.41
N LEU A 311 3.68 13.66 -15.54
CA LEU A 311 2.22 13.53 -15.71
C LEU A 311 1.49 14.88 -15.69
N ALA A 312 2.05 15.89 -15.03
CA ALA A 312 1.58 17.27 -15.06
C ALA A 312 2.00 18.05 -16.32
N GLY A 313 2.77 17.42 -17.24
CA GLY A 313 3.22 18.05 -18.48
C GLY A 313 4.57 18.77 -18.36
N GLN A 314 5.27 18.65 -17.22
CA GLN A 314 6.61 19.20 -17.08
C GLN A 314 7.65 18.30 -17.78
N PRO A 315 8.67 18.87 -18.43
CA PRO A 315 9.71 18.06 -19.05
C PRO A 315 10.59 17.39 -18.00
N ARG A 316 10.52 16.05 -17.93
CA ARG A 316 11.33 15.20 -17.05
C ARG A 316 11.81 13.99 -17.84
N ASP A 317 13.09 13.69 -17.75
CA ASP A 317 13.65 12.44 -18.25
C ASP A 317 13.74 11.44 -17.09
N LEU A 318 12.74 10.57 -17.04
CA LEU A 318 12.63 9.59 -15.95
C LEU A 318 13.68 8.49 -16.04
N GLN A 319 14.19 8.19 -17.23
CA GLN A 319 15.23 7.17 -17.41
C GLN A 319 16.58 7.67 -16.87
N VAL A 320 16.90 8.93 -17.10
CA VAL A 320 18.10 9.56 -16.52
C VAL A 320 18.00 9.60 -14.98
N LEU A 321 16.85 9.96 -14.44
CA LEU A 321 16.65 10.00 -12.99
C LEU A 321 16.69 8.59 -12.38
N ALA A 322 16.17 7.59 -13.06
CA ALA A 322 16.26 6.19 -12.65
C ALA A 322 17.73 5.74 -12.60
N ALA A 323 18.52 6.02 -13.62
CA ALA A 323 19.95 5.69 -13.65
C ALA A 323 20.73 6.37 -12.49
N GLN A 324 20.39 7.61 -12.16
CA GLN A 324 20.98 8.29 -11.00
C GLN A 324 20.56 7.63 -9.67
N ALA A 325 19.30 7.18 -9.55
CA ALA A 325 18.82 6.45 -8.37
C ALA A 325 19.54 5.11 -8.21
N GLU A 326 19.79 4.38 -9.30
CA GLU A 326 20.56 3.12 -9.28
C GLU A 326 21.97 3.28 -8.73
N ILE A 327 22.67 4.38 -9.08
CA ILE A 327 23.99 4.69 -8.54
C ILE A 327 23.90 4.89 -7.04
N ARG A 328 22.97 5.71 -6.55
CA ARG A 328 22.77 5.95 -5.10
C ARG A 328 22.48 4.66 -4.33
N ILE A 329 21.62 3.80 -4.87
CA ILE A 329 21.27 2.50 -4.26
C ILE A 329 22.52 1.61 -4.18
N SER A 330 23.34 1.57 -5.23
CA SER A 330 24.57 0.76 -5.28
C SER A 330 25.64 1.27 -4.29
N ASP A 331 25.80 2.57 -4.16
CA ASP A 331 26.75 3.18 -3.23
C ASP A 331 26.38 2.91 -1.78
N LEU A 332 25.10 3.03 -1.41
CA LEU A 332 24.60 2.68 -0.07
C LEU A 332 24.83 1.20 0.26
N GLY A 333 24.57 0.31 -0.70
CA GLY A 333 24.83 -1.13 -0.53
C GLY A 333 26.31 -1.47 -0.30
N SER A 334 27.23 -0.74 -0.94
CA SER A 334 28.67 -0.91 -0.76
C SER A 334 29.17 -0.44 0.61
N GLU A 335 28.63 0.67 1.13
CA GLU A 335 28.96 1.19 2.47
C GLU A 335 28.51 0.26 3.60
N VAL A 336 27.36 -0.38 3.46
CA VAL A 336 26.85 -1.36 4.44
C VAL A 336 27.72 -2.60 4.46
N SER A 337 28.14 -3.11 3.30
CA SER A 337 29.02 -4.27 3.18
C SER A 337 30.39 -4.03 3.83
N THR A 338 30.91 -2.81 3.78
CA THR A 338 32.21 -2.45 4.39
C THR A 338 32.13 -2.24 5.91
N ARG A 339 30.96 -2.00 6.46
CA ARG A 339 30.73 -1.80 7.91
C ARG A 339 30.47 -3.09 8.69
N GLN A 340 30.25 -4.23 8.03
CA GLN A 340 30.17 -5.53 8.71
C GLN A 340 31.59 -6.05 8.95
N PRO A 341 32.07 -6.14 10.23
CA PRO A 341 33.37 -6.74 10.51
C PRO A 341 33.31 -8.22 10.13
N SER A 342 34.31 -8.67 9.38
CA SER A 342 34.54 -10.05 9.02
C SER A 342 34.58 -10.93 10.25
N SER A 343 33.45 -11.58 10.59
CA SER A 343 33.40 -12.61 11.64
C SER A 343 33.93 -13.97 11.14
N GLN A 344 35.09 -13.95 10.45
CA GLN A 344 35.83 -15.16 10.09
C GLN A 344 37.30 -14.98 10.44
N ALA A 345 37.62 -15.07 11.73
CA ALA A 345 38.96 -15.43 12.20
C ALA A 345 38.92 -15.75 13.70
N MET A 346 38.44 -16.93 14.05
CA MET A 346 38.81 -17.62 15.31
C MET A 346 38.27 -19.06 15.27
N THR A 347 38.96 -19.89 14.50
CA THR A 347 39.06 -21.34 14.75
C THR A 347 40.35 -21.84 14.18
N THR A 348 41.45 -21.71 14.96
CA THR A 348 42.63 -22.62 14.97
C THR A 348 43.48 -22.29 16.18
N SER A 349 43.33 -23.06 17.23
CA SER A 349 44.41 -23.64 18.03
C SER A 349 43.81 -24.47 19.17
#